data_115b73b4c137d1d4c7c283f11107a291
#
_entry.id   115b73b4c137d1d4c7c283f11107a291
#
_cell.length_a   1.000
_cell.length_b   1.000
_cell.length_c   1.000
_cell.angle_alpha   90.00
_cell.angle_beta   90.00
_cell.angle_gamma   90.00
#
_symmetry.space_group_name_H-M   'P 1'
#
loop_
_entity.id
_entity.type
_entity.pdbx_description
1 polymer ?
#
loop_
_entity_poly.entity_id
_entity_poly.type
_entity_poly.pdbx_seq_one_letter_code
_entity_poly.pdbx_strand_id
1 'polypeptide(L)'
;MATVDDSIKGTDAAREGFLPRYPMVLFFLLSFVFTWGYFWLIWAPLGLSDSLIALGGFGPSVSAFLVLAITSGKPGVLRLLRSIVQWRVGVQWYLLVLLGVPILNLLAFLVVPGTLSDFVAPDSRLVRVYLSEMAISLTISVAPLWEEVGWRGFALPGLQRLHGPVVGTVILGALWGLWHLPFFFGPLARTGPEATFISASIALVEFSIGLTGLSVVMTWVLNNCGGSTLLAILLHTAFDSSGLALVALFPSTPPYYLPVHYQTLGIAIIFSIAALVLIVVTRGDLSYQRYQREVG
;
A
#
# COMPACT_ATOMS: atom_id res chain seq x y z
N MET A 1 -4.65 -5.91 -61.74
CA MET A 1 -5.64 -5.61 -60.71
C MET A 1 -5.02 -6.04 -59.39
N ALA A 2 -4.17 -5.19 -58.81
CA ALA A 2 -3.48 -5.45 -57.55
C ALA A 2 -4.42 -4.99 -56.40
N THR A 3 -4.69 -5.89 -55.52
CA THR A 3 -5.67 -5.69 -54.41
C THR A 3 -5.11 -4.80 -53.33
N VAL A 4 -5.92 -3.86 -52.89
CA VAL A 4 -5.68 -2.79 -51.90
C VAL A 4 -5.52 -3.34 -50.44
N ASP A 5 -5.22 -4.65 -50.25
CA ASP A 5 -5.25 -5.31 -48.96
C ASP A 5 -3.87 -5.51 -48.27
N ASP A 6 -2.78 -5.13 -48.94
CA ASP A 6 -1.42 -5.31 -48.38
C ASP A 6 -0.87 -4.07 -47.66
N SER A 7 -1.55 -2.92 -47.70
CA SER A 7 -1.08 -1.67 -47.04
C SER A 7 -1.53 -1.52 -45.59
N ILE A 8 -2.46 -2.36 -45.11
CA ILE A 8 -3.02 -2.27 -43.73
C ILE A 8 -2.25 -3.14 -42.73
N LYS A 9 -1.53 -4.16 -43.21
CA LYS A 9 -0.74 -5.07 -42.34
C LYS A 9 0.63 -4.52 -41.91
N GLY A 10 1.09 -3.42 -42.51
CA GLY A 10 2.41 -2.83 -42.21
C GLY A 10 2.46 -1.85 -41.03
N THR A 11 1.33 -1.43 -40.48
CA THR A 11 1.30 -0.37 -39.45
C THR A 11 1.13 -0.87 -38.02
N ASP A 12 0.77 -2.12 -37.80
CA ASP A 12 0.62 -2.70 -36.45
C ASP A 12 1.92 -3.30 -35.87
N ALA A 13 2.85 -3.71 -36.70
CA ALA A 13 4.13 -4.29 -36.27
C ALA A 13 5.11 -3.26 -35.67
N ALA A 14 4.91 -1.96 -35.91
CA ALA A 14 5.79 -0.89 -35.41
C ALA A 14 5.45 -0.41 -33.98
N ARG A 15 4.39 -0.92 -33.34
CA ARG A 15 3.99 -0.60 -31.96
C ARG A 15 4.42 -1.63 -30.93
N GLU A 16 5.14 -2.67 -31.30
CA GLU A 16 5.65 -3.68 -30.37
C GLU A 16 6.99 -3.27 -29.72
N GLY A 17 7.05 -2.10 -29.07
CA GLY A 17 8.16 -1.78 -28.17
C GLY A 17 8.11 -2.64 -26.91
N PHE A 18 9.27 -2.92 -26.29
CA PHE A 18 9.38 -3.63 -25.01
C PHE A 18 8.46 -3.05 -23.93
N LEU A 19 8.31 -1.72 -23.88
CA LEU A 19 7.55 -1.00 -22.86
C LEU A 19 6.05 -1.35 -22.83
N PRO A 20 5.31 -1.41 -23.95
CA PRO A 20 3.91 -1.83 -23.94
C PRO A 20 3.71 -3.32 -23.61
N ARG A 21 4.74 -4.15 -23.83
CA ARG A 21 4.66 -5.61 -23.62
C ARG A 21 4.71 -6.02 -22.14
N TYR A 22 5.43 -5.26 -21.29
CA TYR A 22 5.64 -5.60 -19.88
C TYR A 22 5.28 -4.45 -18.92
N PRO A 23 4.02 -3.98 -18.90
CA PRO A 23 3.63 -2.80 -18.12
C PRO A 23 3.82 -2.98 -16.61
N MET A 24 3.63 -4.18 -16.06
CA MET A 24 3.84 -4.44 -14.64
C MET A 24 5.32 -4.36 -14.26
N VAL A 25 6.21 -4.94 -15.06
CA VAL A 25 7.65 -4.87 -14.81
C VAL A 25 8.12 -3.42 -14.86
N LEU A 26 7.69 -2.66 -15.87
CA LEU A 26 8.04 -1.26 -16.00
C LEU A 26 7.54 -0.44 -14.81
N PHE A 27 6.30 -0.67 -14.37
CA PHE A 27 5.72 -0.01 -13.21
C PHE A 27 6.55 -0.24 -11.95
N PHE A 28 6.86 -1.49 -11.62
CA PHE A 28 7.64 -1.79 -10.42
C PHE A 28 9.05 -1.21 -10.50
N LEU A 29 9.75 -1.37 -11.61
CA LEU A 29 11.09 -0.79 -11.81
C LEU A 29 11.07 0.73 -11.58
N LEU A 30 10.15 1.46 -12.21
CA LEU A 30 10.05 2.90 -12.05
C LEU A 30 9.69 3.29 -10.62
N SER A 31 8.75 2.58 -9.98
CA SER A 31 8.35 2.85 -8.59
C SER A 31 9.54 2.75 -7.63
N PHE A 32 10.36 1.71 -7.76
CA PHE A 32 11.55 1.54 -6.95
C PHE A 32 12.63 2.57 -7.30
N VAL A 33 12.89 2.80 -8.59
CA VAL A 33 13.90 3.77 -9.03
C VAL A 33 13.56 5.19 -8.54
N PHE A 34 12.32 5.63 -8.67
CA PHE A 34 11.92 6.96 -8.21
C PHE A 34 12.02 7.10 -6.69
N THR A 35 11.50 6.14 -5.93
CA THR A 35 11.51 6.21 -4.46
C THR A 35 12.91 6.03 -3.90
N TRP A 36 13.62 4.96 -4.28
CA TRP A 36 14.95 4.69 -3.76
C TRP A 36 15.97 5.71 -4.27
N GLY A 37 15.82 6.15 -5.55
CA GLY A 37 16.63 7.23 -6.10
C GLY A 37 16.45 8.54 -5.32
N TYR A 38 15.21 8.89 -4.95
CA TYR A 38 14.96 10.05 -4.10
C TYR A 38 15.69 9.92 -2.75
N PHE A 39 15.53 8.82 -2.04
CA PHE A 39 16.13 8.63 -0.72
C PHE A 39 17.66 8.59 -0.74
N TRP A 40 18.25 7.84 -1.67
CA TRP A 40 19.70 7.61 -1.70
C TRP A 40 20.49 8.69 -2.43
N LEU A 41 19.91 9.36 -3.42
CA LEU A 41 20.63 10.33 -4.27
C LEU A 41 20.26 11.80 -3.96
N ILE A 42 19.11 12.05 -3.32
CA ILE A 42 18.61 13.39 -3.06
C ILE A 42 18.47 13.64 -1.56
N TRP A 43 17.55 12.94 -0.89
CA TRP A 43 17.19 13.22 0.50
C TRP A 43 18.37 13.07 1.46
N ALA A 44 19.06 11.94 1.44
CA ALA A 44 20.18 11.65 2.33
C ALA A 44 21.42 12.51 2.05
N PRO A 45 21.94 12.61 0.81
CA PRO A 45 23.14 13.41 0.54
C PRO A 45 22.96 14.91 0.78
N LEU A 46 21.72 15.42 0.59
CA LEU A 46 21.43 16.83 0.83
C LEU A 46 21.01 17.14 2.28
N GLY A 47 20.90 16.13 3.15
CA GLY A 47 20.48 16.30 4.53
C GLY A 47 19.09 16.96 4.66
N LEU A 48 18.15 16.58 3.79
CA LEU A 48 16.82 17.22 3.76
C LEU A 48 16.04 16.92 5.04
N SER A 49 15.15 17.83 5.40
CA SER A 49 14.26 17.70 6.56
C SER A 49 13.35 16.47 6.44
N ASP A 50 13.05 15.84 7.58
CA ASP A 50 12.12 14.70 7.68
C ASP A 50 10.72 15.03 7.13
N SER A 51 10.32 16.30 7.12
CA SER A 51 9.05 16.74 6.50
C SER A 51 9.00 16.48 4.98
N LEU A 52 10.14 16.29 4.33
CA LEU A 52 10.22 15.99 2.89
C LEU A 52 10.27 14.48 2.58
N ILE A 53 10.21 13.62 3.61
CA ILE A 53 10.16 12.16 3.44
C ILE A 53 9.02 11.72 2.53
N ALA A 54 7.85 12.34 2.68
CA ALA A 54 6.66 12.04 1.89
C ALA A 54 6.88 12.17 0.37
N LEU A 55 7.85 12.98 -0.07
CA LEU A 55 8.19 13.09 -1.48
C LEU A 55 8.72 11.78 -2.08
N GLY A 56 9.35 10.92 -1.27
CA GLY A 56 9.74 9.58 -1.69
C GLY A 56 8.55 8.66 -2.02
N GLY A 57 7.38 8.92 -1.43
CA GLY A 57 6.15 8.18 -1.66
C GLY A 57 5.52 8.38 -3.05
N PHE A 58 5.93 9.39 -3.83
CA PHE A 58 5.38 9.66 -5.19
C PHE A 58 5.71 8.57 -6.22
N GLY A 59 6.75 7.77 -6.00
CA GLY A 59 7.22 6.77 -6.96
C GLY A 59 6.10 5.92 -7.58
N PRO A 60 5.25 5.23 -6.80
CA PRO A 60 4.18 4.39 -7.32
C PRO A 60 3.16 5.14 -8.18
N SER A 61 2.68 6.31 -7.74
CA SER A 61 1.70 7.10 -8.48
C SER A 61 2.25 7.64 -9.79
N VAL A 62 3.44 8.23 -9.76
CA VAL A 62 4.10 8.75 -10.97
C VAL A 62 4.31 7.61 -11.97
N SER A 63 4.78 6.46 -11.51
CA SER A 63 4.97 5.27 -12.35
C SER A 63 3.67 4.77 -12.97
N ALA A 64 2.57 4.74 -12.21
CA ALA A 64 1.27 4.33 -12.71
C ALA A 64 0.77 5.27 -13.84
N PHE A 65 0.86 6.59 -13.62
CA PHE A 65 0.46 7.56 -14.64
C PHE A 65 1.32 7.48 -15.90
N LEU A 66 2.65 7.35 -15.76
CA LEU A 66 3.57 7.21 -16.89
C LEU A 66 3.28 5.94 -17.68
N VAL A 67 3.17 4.79 -17.00
CA VAL A 67 2.90 3.52 -17.67
C VAL A 67 1.54 3.54 -18.36
N LEU A 68 0.49 4.05 -17.70
CA LEU A 68 -0.84 4.18 -18.32
C LEU A 68 -0.85 5.13 -19.51
N ALA A 69 -0.14 6.25 -19.43
CA ALA A 69 -0.03 7.19 -20.55
C ALA A 69 0.60 6.53 -21.79
N ILE A 70 1.63 5.69 -21.57
CA ILE A 70 2.34 4.98 -22.65
C ILE A 70 1.50 3.82 -23.21
N THR A 71 0.84 3.02 -22.33
CA THR A 71 0.23 1.74 -22.71
C THR A 71 -1.25 1.84 -23.07
N SER A 72 -1.98 2.74 -22.41
CA SER A 72 -3.44 2.85 -22.49
C SER A 72 -3.92 4.27 -22.87
N GLY A 73 -3.00 5.23 -22.94
CA GLY A 73 -3.29 6.62 -23.27
C GLY A 73 -4.29 7.29 -22.32
N LYS A 74 -4.93 8.35 -22.80
CA LYS A 74 -5.93 9.13 -22.05
C LYS A 74 -7.04 8.28 -21.39
N PRO A 75 -7.63 7.25 -22.05
CA PRO A 75 -8.65 6.43 -21.41
C PRO A 75 -8.17 5.69 -20.14
N GLY A 76 -6.94 5.17 -20.15
CA GLY A 76 -6.35 4.51 -18.99
C GLY A 76 -6.16 5.46 -17.81
N VAL A 77 -5.57 6.63 -18.08
CA VAL A 77 -5.38 7.69 -17.08
C VAL A 77 -6.72 8.14 -16.48
N LEU A 78 -7.75 8.36 -17.33
CA LEU A 78 -9.07 8.77 -16.85
C LEU A 78 -9.77 7.70 -15.99
N ARG A 79 -9.58 6.40 -16.29
CA ARG A 79 -10.10 5.33 -15.43
C ARG A 79 -9.45 5.37 -14.04
N LEU A 80 -8.14 5.53 -13.98
CA LEU A 80 -7.41 5.66 -12.71
C LEU A 80 -7.90 6.87 -11.91
N LEU A 81 -8.02 8.03 -12.54
CA LEU A 81 -8.53 9.24 -11.87
C LEU A 81 -9.96 9.07 -11.34
N ARG A 82 -10.83 8.37 -12.08
CA ARG A 82 -12.21 8.09 -11.62
C ARG A 82 -12.22 7.19 -10.38
N SER A 83 -11.33 6.20 -10.29
CA SER A 83 -11.26 5.31 -9.12
C SER A 83 -10.83 6.05 -7.84
N ILE A 84 -10.01 7.11 -7.97
CA ILE A 84 -9.59 7.94 -6.84
C ILE A 84 -10.76 8.73 -6.24
N VAL A 85 -11.72 9.13 -7.07
CA VAL A 85 -12.90 9.91 -6.63
C VAL A 85 -14.17 9.06 -6.51
N GLN A 86 -14.06 7.74 -6.57
CA GLN A 86 -15.19 6.83 -6.46
C GLN A 86 -15.62 6.67 -4.99
N TRP A 87 -16.51 7.53 -4.53
CA TRP A 87 -17.02 7.54 -3.14
C TRP A 87 -18.36 6.80 -2.95
N ARG A 88 -19.07 6.51 -4.04
CA ARG A 88 -20.41 5.85 -3.97
C ARG A 88 -20.28 4.36 -3.72
N VAL A 89 -19.96 4.00 -2.48
CA VAL A 89 -19.88 2.63 -1.97
C VAL A 89 -20.76 2.52 -0.72
N GLY A 90 -21.12 1.30 -0.33
CA GLY A 90 -21.96 1.08 0.85
C GLY A 90 -21.29 1.59 2.14
N VAL A 91 -22.07 2.19 3.04
CA VAL A 91 -21.59 2.77 4.30
C VAL A 91 -20.83 1.76 5.18
N GLN A 92 -21.18 0.47 5.11
CA GLN A 92 -20.50 -0.61 5.83
C GLN A 92 -19.00 -0.69 5.51
N TRP A 93 -18.59 -0.31 4.30
CA TRP A 93 -17.19 -0.32 3.90
C TRP A 93 -16.40 0.85 4.53
N TYR A 94 -17.04 2.00 4.67
CA TYR A 94 -16.46 3.12 5.43
C TYR A 94 -16.30 2.76 6.91
N LEU A 95 -17.32 2.15 7.52
CA LEU A 95 -17.24 1.70 8.91
C LEU A 95 -16.15 0.65 9.11
N LEU A 96 -16.07 -0.33 8.19
CA LEU A 96 -15.02 -1.34 8.26
C LEU A 96 -13.62 -0.72 8.16
N VAL A 97 -13.42 0.21 7.25
CA VAL A 97 -12.12 0.87 7.05
C VAL A 97 -11.76 1.76 8.23
N LEU A 98 -12.68 2.60 8.70
CA LEU A 98 -12.39 3.61 9.72
C LEU A 98 -12.41 3.08 11.16
N LEU A 99 -13.04 1.92 11.39
CA LEU A 99 -13.13 1.29 12.73
C LEU A 99 -12.49 -0.09 12.77
N GLY A 100 -12.71 -0.92 11.74
CA GLY A 100 -12.19 -2.29 11.71
C GLY A 100 -10.66 -2.35 11.61
N VAL A 101 -10.05 -1.49 10.82
CA VAL A 101 -8.58 -1.41 10.71
C VAL A 101 -7.93 -0.94 12.01
N PRO A 102 -8.40 0.12 12.68
CA PRO A 102 -7.94 0.45 14.04
C PRO A 102 -8.08 -0.68 15.07
N ILE A 103 -9.15 -1.49 14.98
CA ILE A 103 -9.31 -2.66 15.86
C ILE A 103 -8.23 -3.71 15.55
N LEU A 104 -7.93 -3.99 14.28
CA LEU A 104 -6.84 -4.90 13.92
C LEU A 104 -5.49 -4.39 14.42
N ASN A 105 -5.22 -3.09 14.32
CA ASN A 105 -4.00 -2.49 14.85
C ASN A 105 -3.95 -2.61 16.38
N LEU A 106 -5.05 -2.37 17.09
CA LEU A 106 -5.11 -2.59 18.53
C LEU A 106 -4.78 -4.03 18.90
N LEU A 107 -5.35 -5.01 18.19
CA LEU A 107 -5.03 -6.43 18.40
C LEU A 107 -3.54 -6.72 18.12
N ALA A 108 -2.94 -6.05 17.11
CA ALA A 108 -1.52 -6.17 16.82
C ALA A 108 -0.63 -5.64 17.96
N PHE A 109 -1.04 -4.60 18.66
CA PHE A 109 -0.37 -4.17 19.89
C PHE A 109 -0.55 -5.19 21.04
N LEU A 110 -1.77 -5.68 21.24
CA LEU A 110 -2.10 -6.55 22.37
C LEU A 110 -1.47 -7.94 22.27
N VAL A 111 -1.17 -8.44 21.07
CA VAL A 111 -0.55 -9.76 20.88
C VAL A 111 0.94 -9.78 21.24
N VAL A 112 1.56 -8.60 21.32
CA VAL A 112 3.00 -8.49 21.67
C VAL A 112 3.20 -8.66 23.19
N PRO A 113 4.08 -9.58 23.62
CA PRO A 113 4.34 -9.79 25.04
C PRO A 113 4.82 -8.52 25.76
N GLY A 114 4.26 -8.25 26.92
CA GLY A 114 4.63 -7.09 27.76
C GLY A 114 3.84 -5.82 27.46
N THR A 115 3.17 -5.69 26.31
CA THR A 115 2.42 -4.46 25.96
C THR A 115 1.30 -4.15 26.97
N LEU A 116 0.61 -5.16 27.49
CA LEU A 116 -0.46 -4.96 28.48
C LEU A 116 0.02 -4.33 29.81
N SER A 117 1.28 -4.53 30.19
CA SER A 117 1.83 -3.91 31.41
C SER A 117 2.02 -2.39 31.28
N ASP A 118 2.03 -1.88 30.06
CA ASP A 118 2.18 -0.47 29.72
C ASP A 118 0.84 0.21 29.39
N PHE A 119 -0.26 -0.54 29.48
CA PHE A 119 -1.59 -0.02 29.11
C PHE A 119 -2.05 1.11 30.01
N VAL A 120 -2.39 2.23 29.40
CA VAL A 120 -3.00 3.41 30.04
C VAL A 120 -4.46 3.50 29.60
N ALA A 121 -5.35 3.83 30.55
CA ALA A 121 -6.77 3.98 30.24
C ALA A 121 -7.00 5.01 29.11
N PRO A 122 -7.88 4.71 28.13
CA PRO A 122 -8.15 5.61 27.02
C PRO A 122 -8.75 6.95 27.51
N ASP A 123 -8.22 8.03 26.99
CA ASP A 123 -8.78 9.37 27.14
C ASP A 123 -9.08 10.01 25.78
N SER A 124 -9.52 11.27 25.80
CA SER A 124 -9.85 12.00 24.55
C SER A 124 -8.65 12.18 23.60
N ARG A 125 -7.40 11.97 24.06
CA ARG A 125 -6.20 12.06 23.21
C ARG A 125 -6.22 11.00 22.12
N LEU A 126 -6.64 9.77 22.43
CA LEU A 126 -6.74 8.69 21.46
C LEU A 126 -7.51 9.11 20.20
N VAL A 127 -8.73 9.61 20.41
CA VAL A 127 -9.60 10.04 19.31
C VAL A 127 -9.06 11.29 18.61
N ARG A 128 -8.56 12.27 19.39
CA ARG A 128 -7.98 13.48 18.79
C ARG A 128 -6.77 13.17 17.93
N VAL A 129 -5.84 12.32 18.39
CA VAL A 129 -4.66 11.94 17.62
C VAL A 129 -5.09 11.19 16.37
N TYR A 130 -5.97 10.19 16.49
CA TYR A 130 -6.47 9.46 15.32
C TYR A 130 -7.06 10.40 14.26
N LEU A 131 -7.96 11.29 14.63
CA LEU A 131 -8.61 12.21 13.70
C LEU A 131 -7.65 13.26 13.13
N SER A 132 -6.72 13.78 13.95
CA SER A 132 -5.72 14.74 13.46
C SER A 132 -4.74 14.09 12.49
N GLU A 133 -4.27 12.87 12.77
CA GLU A 133 -3.38 12.13 11.86
C GLU A 133 -4.09 11.76 10.55
N MET A 134 -5.36 11.34 10.62
CA MET A 134 -6.19 11.14 9.43
C MET A 134 -6.26 12.42 8.58
N ALA A 135 -6.52 13.57 9.19
CA ALA A 135 -6.59 14.86 8.49
C ALA A 135 -5.23 15.25 7.90
N ILE A 136 -4.14 15.11 8.65
CA ILE A 136 -2.77 15.40 8.19
C ILE A 136 -2.40 14.50 7.02
N SER A 137 -2.63 13.19 7.13
CA SER A 137 -2.31 12.23 6.09
C SER A 137 -3.09 12.45 4.79
N LEU A 138 -4.33 12.92 4.88
CA LEU A 138 -5.17 13.18 3.69
C LEU A 138 -4.92 14.56 3.07
N THR A 139 -4.36 15.52 3.80
CA THR A 139 -4.26 16.91 3.33
C THR A 139 -2.83 17.44 3.19
N ILE A 140 -1.91 16.99 4.04
CA ILE A 140 -0.54 17.52 4.13
C ILE A 140 0.48 16.49 3.64
N SER A 141 0.59 15.35 4.31
CA SER A 141 1.58 14.34 3.94
C SER A 141 1.21 13.60 2.66
N VAL A 142 -0.08 13.36 2.47
CA VAL A 142 -0.69 12.68 1.30
C VAL A 142 0.02 11.39 0.87
N ALA A 143 0.83 10.79 1.75
CA ALA A 143 1.60 9.59 1.46
C ALA A 143 0.71 8.41 1.03
N PRO A 144 -0.39 8.05 1.77
CA PRO A 144 -1.30 7.01 1.35
C PRO A 144 -1.94 7.26 -0.02
N LEU A 145 -2.20 8.53 -0.39
CA LEU A 145 -2.71 8.87 -1.71
C LEU A 145 -1.69 8.49 -2.80
N TRP A 146 -0.43 8.90 -2.63
CA TRP A 146 0.61 8.66 -3.61
C TRP A 146 0.99 7.19 -3.75
N GLU A 147 0.86 6.44 -2.69
CA GLU A 147 1.10 5.01 -2.71
C GLU A 147 -0.07 4.24 -3.34
N GLU A 148 -1.30 4.45 -2.85
CA GLU A 148 -2.45 3.63 -3.23
C GLU A 148 -2.90 3.84 -4.68
N VAL A 149 -2.70 5.02 -5.24
CA VAL A 149 -2.95 5.26 -6.67
C VAL A 149 -2.10 4.35 -7.54
N GLY A 150 -0.84 4.12 -7.16
CA GLY A 150 0.04 3.18 -7.84
C GLY A 150 -0.28 1.71 -7.51
N TRP A 151 -0.28 1.39 -6.22
CA TRP A 151 -0.40 -0.01 -5.78
C TRP A 151 -1.79 -0.59 -6.05
N ARG A 152 -2.86 0.08 -5.60
CA ARG A 152 -4.24 -0.44 -5.69
C ARG A 152 -5.00 0.07 -6.91
N GLY A 153 -4.66 1.29 -7.36
CA GLY A 153 -5.28 1.85 -8.57
C GLY A 153 -4.76 1.24 -9.87
N PHE A 154 -3.47 0.85 -9.92
CA PHE A 154 -2.84 0.33 -11.13
C PHE A 154 -2.33 -1.12 -11.00
N ALA A 155 -1.43 -1.40 -10.03
CA ALA A 155 -0.73 -2.68 -10.00
C ALA A 155 -1.65 -3.84 -9.60
N LEU A 156 -2.49 -3.67 -8.57
CA LEU A 156 -3.36 -4.74 -8.08
C LEU A 156 -4.32 -5.28 -9.15
N PRO A 157 -5.08 -4.45 -9.90
CA PRO A 157 -5.94 -4.96 -10.98
C PRO A 157 -5.16 -5.72 -12.05
N GLY A 158 -3.96 -5.27 -12.39
CA GLY A 158 -3.09 -5.95 -13.34
C GLY A 158 -2.62 -7.31 -12.84
N LEU A 159 -2.15 -7.37 -11.59
CA LEU A 159 -1.66 -8.61 -10.98
C LEU A 159 -2.78 -9.61 -10.75
N GLN A 160 -3.97 -9.17 -10.32
CA GLN A 160 -5.15 -10.05 -10.17
C GLN A 160 -5.53 -10.68 -11.52
N ARG A 161 -5.48 -9.91 -12.60
CA ARG A 161 -5.77 -10.42 -13.94
C ARG A 161 -4.74 -11.45 -14.43
N LEU A 162 -3.46 -11.25 -14.09
CA LEU A 162 -2.35 -12.12 -14.53
C LEU A 162 -2.22 -13.39 -13.69
N HIS A 163 -2.46 -13.31 -12.38
CA HIS A 163 -2.11 -14.36 -11.43
C HIS A 163 -3.28 -14.81 -10.53
N GLY A 164 -4.45 -14.21 -10.71
CA GLY A 164 -5.58 -14.41 -9.79
C GLY A 164 -5.46 -13.56 -8.51
N PRO A 165 -6.54 -13.49 -7.71
CA PRO A 165 -6.62 -12.53 -6.62
C PRO A 165 -5.63 -12.79 -5.48
N VAL A 166 -5.45 -14.01 -5.03
CA VAL A 166 -4.54 -14.33 -3.92
C VAL A 166 -3.08 -14.14 -4.33
N VAL A 167 -2.65 -14.81 -5.42
CA VAL A 167 -1.25 -14.76 -5.86
C VAL A 167 -0.86 -13.34 -6.27
N GLY A 168 -1.71 -12.64 -7.03
CA GLY A 168 -1.48 -11.25 -7.42
C GLY A 168 -1.36 -10.31 -6.21
N THR A 169 -2.17 -10.53 -5.18
CA THR A 169 -2.10 -9.75 -3.93
C THR A 169 -0.84 -10.05 -3.12
N VAL A 170 -0.43 -11.31 -3.02
CA VAL A 170 0.80 -11.70 -2.31
C VAL A 170 2.02 -11.11 -2.99
N ILE A 171 2.09 -11.17 -4.33
CA ILE A 171 3.18 -10.52 -5.10
C ILE A 171 3.20 -9.01 -4.80
N LEU A 172 2.04 -8.34 -4.85
CA LEU A 172 1.97 -6.91 -4.55
C LEU A 172 2.41 -6.59 -3.12
N GLY A 173 1.91 -7.33 -2.13
CA GLY A 173 2.23 -7.10 -0.73
C GLY A 173 3.71 -7.30 -0.42
N ALA A 174 4.33 -8.34 -0.97
CA ALA A 174 5.76 -8.60 -0.83
C ALA A 174 6.62 -7.50 -1.47
N LEU A 175 6.25 -7.04 -2.68
CA LEU A 175 6.96 -5.94 -3.36
C LEU A 175 6.74 -4.61 -2.64
N TRP A 176 5.55 -4.36 -2.10
CA TRP A 176 5.26 -3.17 -1.30
C TRP A 176 6.07 -3.16 0.01
N GLY A 177 6.17 -4.31 0.69
CA GLY A 177 7.05 -4.46 1.86
C GLY A 177 8.52 -4.19 1.53
N LEU A 178 9.04 -4.78 0.46
CA LEU A 178 10.41 -4.57 -0.01
C LEU A 178 10.67 -3.11 -0.41
N TRP A 179 9.67 -2.42 -0.96
CA TRP A 179 9.78 -1.02 -1.34
C TRP A 179 10.13 -0.10 -0.15
N HIS A 180 9.76 -0.51 1.08
CA HIS A 180 10.11 0.20 2.31
C HIS A 180 11.55 0.00 2.79
N LEU A 181 12.39 -0.75 2.07
CA LEU A 181 13.77 -1.04 2.47
C LEU A 181 14.57 0.21 2.94
N PRO A 182 14.46 1.41 2.32
CA PRO A 182 15.18 2.60 2.79
C PRO A 182 14.81 3.02 4.22
N PHE A 183 13.61 2.69 4.70
CA PHE A 183 13.17 2.99 6.07
C PHE A 183 13.87 2.11 7.12
N PHE A 184 14.34 0.93 6.74
CA PHE A 184 14.99 -0.02 7.63
C PHE A 184 16.51 0.04 7.56
N PHE A 185 17.09 0.35 6.41
CA PHE A 185 18.54 0.32 6.18
C PHE A 185 19.09 1.64 5.66
N GLY A 186 18.24 2.59 5.34
CA GLY A 186 18.62 3.86 4.78
C GLY A 186 18.86 4.93 5.84
N PRO A 187 18.97 6.17 5.37
CA PRO A 187 19.12 7.33 6.25
C PRO A 187 17.96 7.54 7.21
N LEU A 188 16.80 6.91 6.93
CA LEU A 188 15.61 6.92 7.77
C LEU A 188 15.68 5.90 8.90
N ALA A 189 16.56 4.91 8.79
CA ALA A 189 16.76 3.92 9.85
C ALA A 189 17.27 4.66 11.10
N ARG A 190 16.40 4.81 12.09
CA ARG A 190 16.81 5.41 13.37
C ARG A 190 17.67 4.40 14.14
N THR A 191 18.88 4.82 14.43
CA THR A 191 19.83 4.05 15.19
C THR A 191 19.56 4.24 16.68
N GLY A 192 19.02 3.22 17.33
CA GLY A 192 19.13 3.08 18.79
C GLY A 192 20.28 2.12 19.14
N PRO A 193 20.66 1.99 20.41
CA PRO A 193 21.72 1.07 20.85
C PRO A 193 21.44 -0.40 20.48
N GLU A 194 20.18 -0.74 20.18
CA GLU A 194 19.70 -2.07 19.77
C GLU A 194 19.61 -2.23 18.23
N ALA A 195 19.89 -1.18 17.46
CA ALA A 195 19.74 -1.20 16.00
C ALA A 195 20.92 -1.88 15.34
N THR A 196 20.78 -3.16 15.03
CA THR A 196 21.75 -3.95 14.26
C THR A 196 21.22 -4.23 12.86
N PHE A 197 22.10 -4.60 11.93
CA PHE A 197 21.69 -5.11 10.62
C PHE A 197 20.72 -6.31 10.73
N ILE A 198 20.93 -7.17 11.71
CA ILE A 198 20.07 -8.34 11.94
C ILE A 198 18.70 -7.90 12.42
N SER A 199 18.59 -7.02 13.43
CA SER A 199 17.30 -6.54 13.93
C SER A 199 16.51 -5.79 12.86
N ALA A 200 17.17 -4.95 12.05
CA ALA A 200 16.55 -4.28 10.91
C ALA A 200 16.06 -5.26 9.83
N SER A 201 16.83 -6.32 9.55
CA SER A 201 16.42 -7.37 8.60
C SER A 201 15.19 -8.13 9.09
N ILE A 202 15.16 -8.51 10.37
CA ILE A 202 14.02 -9.20 10.98
C ILE A 202 12.79 -8.27 10.90
N ALA A 203 12.92 -7.02 11.32
CA ALA A 203 11.82 -6.05 11.30
C ALA A 203 11.29 -5.81 9.86
N LEU A 204 12.16 -5.71 8.85
CA LEU A 204 11.74 -5.61 7.45
C LEU A 204 10.94 -6.84 6.98
N VAL A 205 11.39 -8.04 7.34
CA VAL A 205 10.68 -9.29 6.97
C VAL A 205 9.32 -9.34 7.65
N GLU A 206 9.23 -9.09 8.94
CA GLU A 206 7.98 -9.06 9.70
C GLU A 206 7.02 -8.00 9.15
N PHE A 207 7.51 -6.78 8.90
CA PHE A 207 6.74 -5.71 8.29
C PHE A 207 6.21 -6.10 6.90
N SER A 208 7.05 -6.71 6.07
CA SER A 208 6.65 -7.18 4.74
C SER A 208 5.58 -8.28 4.80
N ILE A 209 5.65 -9.18 5.77
CA ILE A 209 4.62 -10.18 6.03
C ILE A 209 3.33 -9.49 6.44
N GLY A 210 3.39 -8.53 7.36
CA GLY A 210 2.23 -7.75 7.82
C GLY A 210 1.58 -6.96 6.69
N LEU A 211 2.37 -6.27 5.86
CA LEU A 211 1.87 -5.54 4.69
C LEU A 211 1.27 -6.48 3.63
N THR A 212 1.79 -7.70 3.50
CA THR A 212 1.18 -8.72 2.64
C THR A 212 -0.19 -9.12 3.18
N GLY A 213 -0.33 -9.32 4.48
CA GLY A 213 -1.60 -9.57 5.13
C GLY A 213 -2.58 -8.39 4.97
N LEU A 214 -2.12 -7.16 5.23
CA LEU A 214 -2.88 -5.94 5.01
C LEU A 214 -3.32 -5.82 3.53
N SER A 215 -2.44 -6.17 2.58
CA SER A 215 -2.77 -6.17 1.15
C SER A 215 -3.93 -7.10 0.83
N VAL A 216 -4.06 -8.26 1.50
CA VAL A 216 -5.21 -9.16 1.32
C VAL A 216 -6.49 -8.51 1.83
N VAL A 217 -6.47 -7.85 2.98
CA VAL A 217 -7.62 -7.09 3.50
C VAL A 217 -8.01 -5.99 2.52
N MET A 218 -7.03 -5.20 2.06
CA MET A 218 -7.25 -4.12 1.08
C MET A 218 -7.83 -4.65 -0.23
N THR A 219 -7.31 -5.76 -0.74
CA THR A 219 -7.79 -6.39 -1.97
C THR A 219 -9.25 -6.82 -1.84
N TRP A 220 -9.61 -7.45 -0.72
CA TRP A 220 -10.99 -7.85 -0.47
C TRP A 220 -11.92 -6.64 -0.38
N VAL A 221 -11.52 -5.57 0.31
CA VAL A 221 -12.30 -4.31 0.37
C VAL A 221 -12.44 -3.71 -1.03
N LEU A 222 -11.34 -3.57 -1.78
CA LEU A 222 -11.34 -2.98 -3.12
C LEU A 222 -12.25 -3.75 -4.07
N ASN A 223 -12.17 -5.08 -4.07
CA ASN A 223 -13.00 -5.94 -4.92
C ASN A 223 -14.49 -5.84 -4.59
N ASN A 224 -14.85 -5.54 -3.34
CA ASN A 224 -16.24 -5.33 -2.93
C ASN A 224 -16.74 -3.89 -3.15
N CYS A 225 -15.83 -2.96 -3.44
CA CYS A 225 -16.13 -1.55 -3.65
C CYS A 225 -15.95 -1.11 -5.12
N GLY A 226 -16.07 -2.04 -6.08
CA GLY A 226 -15.95 -1.75 -7.51
C GLY A 226 -14.63 -1.09 -7.89
N GLY A 227 -13.51 -1.42 -7.20
CA GLY A 227 -12.20 -0.85 -7.49
C GLY A 227 -11.98 0.57 -6.96
N SER A 228 -12.71 1.00 -5.93
CA SER A 228 -12.53 2.34 -5.33
C SER A 228 -11.15 2.52 -4.72
N THR A 229 -10.26 3.20 -5.41
CA THR A 229 -8.94 3.58 -4.88
C THR A 229 -9.07 4.52 -3.68
N LEU A 230 -10.16 5.31 -3.60
CA LEU A 230 -10.46 6.15 -2.43
C LEU A 230 -10.56 5.31 -1.15
N LEU A 231 -11.24 4.16 -1.20
CA LEU A 231 -11.35 3.28 -0.03
C LEU A 231 -9.99 2.68 0.37
N ALA A 232 -9.13 2.38 -0.59
CA ALA A 232 -7.77 1.94 -0.31
C ALA A 232 -6.95 3.04 0.38
N ILE A 233 -7.05 4.28 -0.11
CA ILE A 233 -6.41 5.46 0.51
C ILE A 233 -6.90 5.64 1.95
N LEU A 234 -8.21 5.61 2.18
CA LEU A 234 -8.79 5.75 3.52
C LEU A 234 -8.37 4.60 4.45
N LEU A 235 -8.30 3.36 3.93
CA LEU A 235 -7.86 2.20 4.69
C LEU A 235 -6.39 2.33 5.12
N HIS A 236 -5.51 2.69 4.19
CA HIS A 236 -4.10 2.92 4.48
C HIS A 236 -3.94 4.07 5.49
N THR A 237 -4.64 5.19 5.27
CA THR A 237 -4.64 6.31 6.21
C THR A 237 -5.13 5.89 7.60
N ALA A 238 -6.18 5.07 7.70
CA ALA A 238 -6.69 4.57 8.97
C ALA A 238 -5.69 3.62 9.66
N PHE A 239 -4.98 2.81 8.90
CA PHE A 239 -3.89 1.96 9.39
C PHE A 239 -2.78 2.80 10.02
N ASP A 240 -2.25 3.77 9.30
CA ASP A 240 -1.18 4.65 9.78
C ASP A 240 -1.61 5.48 10.99
N SER A 241 -2.74 6.16 10.88
CA SER A 241 -3.24 7.06 11.92
C SER A 241 -3.61 6.33 13.21
N SER A 242 -4.16 5.11 13.11
CA SER A 242 -4.46 4.33 14.31
C SER A 242 -3.20 3.77 14.97
N GLY A 243 -2.18 3.38 14.20
CA GLY A 243 -0.88 2.99 14.75
C GLY A 243 -0.27 4.10 15.62
N LEU A 244 -0.29 5.34 15.11
CA LEU A 244 0.18 6.50 15.87
C LEU A 244 -0.69 6.83 17.08
N ALA A 245 -2.01 6.74 16.93
CA ALA A 245 -2.93 7.02 18.03
C ALA A 245 -2.82 6.04 19.21
N LEU A 246 -2.54 4.76 18.90
CA LEU A 246 -2.40 3.70 19.91
C LEU A 246 -1.19 3.90 20.83
N VAL A 247 -0.18 4.69 20.44
CA VAL A 247 0.91 5.11 21.34
C VAL A 247 0.36 5.85 22.60
N ALA A 248 -0.79 6.51 22.49
CA ALA A 248 -1.43 7.11 23.65
C ALA A 248 -1.91 6.09 24.70
N LEU A 249 -2.17 4.85 24.28
CA LEU A 249 -2.55 3.73 25.18
C LEU A 249 -1.35 2.92 25.64
N PHE A 250 -0.24 2.96 24.91
CA PHE A 250 0.97 2.16 25.15
C PHE A 250 2.20 3.08 25.03
N PRO A 251 2.40 4.02 25.96
CA PRO A 251 3.38 5.11 25.80
C PRO A 251 4.85 4.65 25.77
N SER A 252 5.17 3.50 26.36
CA SER A 252 6.53 2.92 26.29
C SER A 252 6.75 2.10 25.03
N THR A 253 5.70 1.86 24.23
CA THR A 253 5.80 1.11 22.98
C THR A 253 6.06 2.08 21.81
N PRO A 254 7.23 2.04 21.14
CA PRO A 254 7.54 2.96 20.05
C PRO A 254 6.54 2.82 18.89
N PRO A 255 6.26 3.90 18.12
CA PRO A 255 5.42 3.82 16.93
C PRO A 255 5.96 2.83 15.89
N TYR A 256 5.08 2.13 15.17
CA TYR A 256 5.40 1.05 14.22
C TYR A 256 6.31 1.45 13.05
N TYR A 257 6.38 2.72 12.71
CA TYR A 257 7.31 3.24 11.68
C TYR A 257 8.77 3.35 12.16
N LEU A 258 9.02 3.14 13.44
CA LEU A 258 10.38 2.92 13.92
C LEU A 258 10.69 1.43 13.76
N PRO A 259 11.87 1.04 13.27
CA PRO A 259 12.23 -0.36 13.07
C PRO A 259 12.43 -1.07 14.42
N VAL A 260 11.32 -1.32 15.11
CA VAL A 260 11.29 -2.03 16.39
C VAL A 260 10.61 -3.36 16.17
N HIS A 261 11.39 -4.41 16.32
CA HIS A 261 11.03 -5.79 16.11
C HIS A 261 9.63 -6.19 16.68
N TYR A 262 9.30 -5.75 17.89
CA TYR A 262 8.04 -6.16 18.52
C TYR A 262 6.77 -5.66 17.83
N GLN A 263 6.77 -4.48 17.25
CA GLN A 263 5.56 -3.93 16.60
C GLN A 263 5.33 -4.52 15.22
N THR A 264 6.41 -4.69 14.46
CA THR A 264 6.35 -5.35 13.15
C THR A 264 5.86 -6.78 13.31
N LEU A 265 6.25 -7.48 14.39
CA LEU A 265 5.77 -8.81 14.72
C LEU A 265 4.25 -8.85 14.97
N GLY A 266 3.71 -7.92 15.77
CA GLY A 266 2.27 -7.84 16.04
C GLY A 266 1.46 -7.63 14.77
N ILE A 267 1.89 -6.71 13.90
CA ILE A 267 1.28 -6.47 12.59
C ILE A 267 1.36 -7.73 11.72
N ALA A 268 2.54 -8.38 11.67
CA ALA A 268 2.72 -9.61 10.91
C ALA A 268 1.74 -10.70 11.35
N ILE A 269 1.57 -10.92 12.66
CA ILE A 269 0.67 -11.95 13.20
C ILE A 269 -0.79 -11.62 12.86
N ILE A 270 -1.29 -10.44 13.26
CA ILE A 270 -2.72 -10.14 13.19
C ILE A 270 -3.19 -9.98 11.75
N PHE A 271 -2.44 -9.26 10.91
CA PHE A 271 -2.84 -9.11 9.51
C PHE A 271 -2.69 -10.40 8.70
N SER A 272 -1.75 -11.29 9.06
CA SER A 272 -1.70 -12.63 8.46
C SER A 272 -2.89 -13.49 8.88
N ILE A 273 -3.32 -13.44 10.15
CA ILE A 273 -4.54 -14.15 10.59
C ILE A 273 -5.76 -13.61 9.85
N ALA A 274 -5.93 -12.28 9.76
CA ALA A 274 -7.04 -11.66 9.02
C ALA A 274 -7.02 -12.08 7.54
N ALA A 275 -5.83 -12.09 6.91
CA ALA A 275 -5.66 -12.55 5.53
C ALA A 275 -6.06 -14.02 5.35
N LEU A 276 -5.59 -14.91 6.22
CA LEU A 276 -5.93 -16.32 6.16
C LEU A 276 -7.43 -16.55 6.33
N VAL A 277 -8.07 -15.86 7.28
CA VAL A 277 -9.52 -15.90 7.45
C VAL A 277 -10.24 -15.49 6.18
N LEU A 278 -9.85 -14.37 5.57
CA LEU A 278 -10.46 -13.90 4.32
C LEU A 278 -10.24 -14.88 3.17
N ILE A 279 -9.04 -15.42 3.00
CA ILE A 279 -8.73 -16.41 1.95
C ILE A 279 -9.62 -17.67 2.14
N VAL A 280 -9.75 -18.17 3.36
CA VAL A 280 -10.55 -19.36 3.65
C VAL A 280 -12.05 -19.09 3.42
N VAL A 281 -12.59 -18.01 3.98
CA VAL A 281 -14.01 -17.66 3.89
C VAL A 281 -14.41 -17.36 2.45
N THR A 282 -13.56 -16.71 1.68
CA THR A 282 -13.83 -16.41 0.26
C THR A 282 -13.39 -17.51 -0.69
N ARG A 283 -12.87 -18.62 -0.17
CA ARG A 283 -12.30 -19.74 -0.96
C ARG A 283 -11.23 -19.26 -1.97
N GLY A 284 -10.44 -18.26 -1.57
CA GLY A 284 -9.40 -17.67 -2.40
C GLY A 284 -9.88 -16.67 -3.46
N ASP A 285 -11.18 -16.42 -3.57
CA ASP A 285 -11.71 -15.47 -4.57
C ASP A 285 -11.52 -14.00 -4.17
N LEU A 286 -11.43 -13.69 -2.90
CA LEU A 286 -11.36 -12.32 -2.38
C LEU A 286 -12.38 -11.36 -3.03
N SER A 287 -13.54 -11.87 -3.39
CA SER A 287 -14.62 -11.18 -4.15
C SER A 287 -14.21 -10.70 -5.55
N TYR A 288 -13.19 -11.31 -6.16
CA TYR A 288 -12.67 -10.89 -7.47
C TYR A 288 -13.68 -11.10 -8.61
N GLN A 289 -14.46 -12.17 -8.57
CA GLN A 289 -15.54 -12.38 -9.55
C GLN A 289 -16.60 -11.27 -9.50
N ARG A 290 -16.89 -10.73 -8.32
CA ARG A 290 -17.77 -9.56 -8.18
C ARG A 290 -17.13 -8.33 -8.82
N TYR A 291 -15.86 -8.06 -8.51
CA TYR A 291 -15.10 -6.96 -9.10
C TYR A 291 -15.10 -7.01 -10.63
N GLN A 292 -14.86 -8.19 -11.21
CA GLN A 292 -14.89 -8.37 -12.66
C GLN A 292 -16.23 -8.04 -13.29
N ARG A 293 -17.35 -8.35 -12.62
CA ARG A 293 -18.70 -8.01 -13.11
C ARG A 293 -19.04 -6.53 -13.04
N GLU A 294 -18.45 -5.81 -12.07
CA GLU A 294 -18.76 -4.39 -11.85
C GLU A 294 -17.85 -3.45 -12.67
N VAL A 295 -16.64 -3.86 -13.02
CA VAL A 295 -15.60 -3.01 -13.61
C VAL A 295 -15.13 -3.50 -15.00
N GLY A 296 -15.41 -4.76 -15.35
CA GLY A 296 -14.98 -5.45 -16.58
C GLY A 296 -15.87 -5.17 -17.82
#